data_8865c72ea60f76c89bdf107e54c3f260
#
_entry.id   8865c72ea60f76c89bdf107e54c3f260
#
_cell.length_a   1.000
_cell.length_b   1.000
_cell.length_c   1.000
_cell.angle_alpha   90.00
_cell.angle_beta   90.00
_cell.angle_gamma   90.00
#
_symmetry.space_group_name_H-M   'P 1'
#
loop_
_entity.id
_entity.type
_entity.pdbx_description
1 polymer ?
#
loop_
_entity_poly.entity_id
_entity_poly.type
_entity_poly.pdbx_seq_one_letter_code
_entity_poly.pdbx_strand_id
1 'polypeptide(L)'
;MNPAPSENGQRLRDTGLSAVGEVPLGTHFCIFYETKKDLRDILVPFFKAGLEANEFCLAYTGSHEFLTVKDAKDAFRKELPDFERQLKNGKIEIVTRKKWFGANGVLDLSKATDRLQRKLDRALARGFEGLRFHGSSAWLRSRLDEGGFCQYEEKLNSVLTGRPMIIACTFPLMLTGSAQILDAARTHQFAVTVRHGIWQRVETADILPGRKGTISAVNELEKLTFRQREILQLIAEEQNTKEIAALLGISVKTVEAHRVQLMRRLEIDNVAGLVRFAIRTGLVSAHA
;
A
#
# COMPACT_ATOMS: atom_id res chain seq x y z
N MET A 1 -26.73 -18.32 4.03
CA MET A 1 -26.37 -18.71 2.64
C MET A 1 -24.85 -18.74 2.55
N ASN A 2 -24.25 -19.86 2.17
CA ASN A 2 -22.81 -19.91 1.89
C ASN A 2 -22.55 -19.15 0.58
N PRO A 3 -21.59 -18.22 0.54
CA PRO A 3 -21.23 -17.54 -0.70
C PRO A 3 -20.72 -18.53 -1.74
N ALA A 4 -21.02 -18.27 -3.01
CA ALA A 4 -20.56 -19.08 -4.14
C ALA A 4 -19.02 -19.07 -4.21
N PRO A 5 -18.36 -20.18 -4.57
CA PRO A 5 -16.93 -20.18 -4.79
C PRO A 5 -16.59 -19.34 -6.04
N SER A 6 -15.45 -18.60 -5.99
CA SER A 6 -14.88 -17.95 -7.15
C SER A 6 -14.53 -18.98 -8.24
N GLU A 7 -14.31 -18.55 -9.49
CA GLU A 7 -13.88 -19.39 -10.62
C GLU A 7 -12.64 -20.24 -10.32
N ASN A 8 -11.86 -19.90 -9.30
CA ASN A 8 -10.67 -20.63 -8.81
C ASN A 8 -10.91 -21.39 -7.49
N GLY A 9 -12.16 -21.60 -7.04
CA GLY A 9 -12.47 -22.31 -5.80
C GLY A 9 -12.09 -21.55 -4.51
N GLN A 10 -11.71 -20.28 -4.60
CA GLN A 10 -11.37 -19.45 -3.45
C GLN A 10 -12.63 -18.89 -2.78
N ARG A 11 -12.62 -18.90 -1.46
CA ARG A 11 -13.72 -18.40 -0.63
C ARG A 11 -13.73 -16.86 -0.65
N LEU A 12 -14.76 -16.23 -1.23
CA LEU A 12 -14.93 -14.80 -1.26
C LEU A 12 -15.49 -14.27 0.05
N ARG A 13 -15.17 -13.01 0.38
CA ARG A 13 -15.66 -12.30 1.56
C ARG A 13 -16.01 -10.86 1.18
N ASP A 14 -17.17 -10.43 1.61
CA ASP A 14 -17.56 -9.03 1.51
C ASP A 14 -16.62 -8.15 2.36
N THR A 15 -16.07 -7.11 1.77
CA THR A 15 -15.25 -6.13 2.48
C THR A 15 -16.07 -5.12 3.27
N GLY A 16 -17.36 -5.01 3.01
CA GLY A 16 -18.24 -3.95 3.51
C GLY A 16 -18.03 -2.60 2.80
N LEU A 17 -17.10 -2.53 1.85
CA LEU A 17 -16.79 -1.33 1.08
C LEU A 17 -17.40 -1.45 -0.31
N SER A 18 -18.40 -0.60 -0.62
CA SER A 18 -19.10 -0.65 -1.92
C SER A 18 -18.16 -0.48 -3.12
N ALA A 19 -17.07 0.28 -2.96
CA ALA A 19 -16.06 0.45 -4.00
C ALA A 19 -15.19 -0.79 -4.24
N VAL A 20 -15.21 -1.76 -3.33
CA VAL A 20 -14.38 -2.98 -3.40
C VAL A 20 -15.22 -4.22 -3.64
N GLY A 21 -16.35 -4.35 -2.92
CA GLY A 21 -17.20 -5.54 -2.95
C GLY A 21 -16.56 -6.74 -2.27
N GLU A 22 -16.74 -7.91 -2.87
CA GLU A 22 -16.17 -9.16 -2.38
C GLU A 22 -14.73 -9.37 -2.85
N VAL A 23 -13.90 -9.95 -1.98
CA VAL A 23 -12.50 -10.28 -2.26
C VAL A 23 -12.16 -11.69 -1.77
N PRO A 24 -11.18 -12.38 -2.37
CA PRO A 24 -10.67 -13.63 -1.85
C PRO A 24 -10.03 -13.47 -0.47
N LEU A 25 -10.09 -14.50 0.36
CA LEU A 25 -9.24 -14.58 1.56
C LEU A 25 -7.76 -14.57 1.14
N GLY A 26 -6.93 -13.89 1.91
CA GLY A 26 -5.54 -13.57 1.55
C GLY A 26 -5.39 -12.22 0.85
N THR A 27 -6.45 -11.44 0.73
CA THR A 27 -6.40 -10.10 0.12
C THR A 27 -5.73 -9.09 1.04
N HIS A 28 -4.79 -8.32 0.44
CA HIS A 28 -4.08 -7.21 1.05
C HIS A 28 -4.16 -5.99 0.13
N PHE A 29 -4.79 -4.92 0.60
CA PHE A 29 -5.01 -3.72 -0.20
C PHE A 29 -4.72 -2.45 0.58
N CYS A 30 -4.38 -1.38 -0.13
CA CYS A 30 -4.12 -0.08 0.47
C CYS A 30 -5.30 0.88 0.25
N ILE A 31 -5.43 1.83 1.18
CA ILE A 31 -6.48 2.84 1.18
C ILE A 31 -5.83 4.20 1.42
N PHE A 32 -5.99 5.11 0.47
CA PHE A 32 -5.55 6.49 0.60
C PHE A 32 -6.73 7.37 1.03
N TYR A 33 -6.56 8.10 2.14
CA TYR A 33 -7.60 8.94 2.72
C TYR A 33 -7.08 10.32 3.09
N GLU A 34 -7.95 11.33 3.15
CA GLU A 34 -7.61 12.72 3.45
C GLU A 34 -8.02 13.12 4.88
N THR A 35 -9.18 12.68 5.34
CA THR A 35 -9.80 13.15 6.58
C THR A 35 -10.08 12.02 7.58
N LYS A 36 -10.27 12.38 8.85
CA LYS A 36 -10.74 11.44 9.88
C LYS A 36 -12.13 10.86 9.54
N LYS A 37 -12.93 11.62 8.80
CA LYS A 37 -14.25 11.17 8.35
C LYS A 37 -14.07 10.02 7.35
N ASP A 38 -13.21 10.19 6.35
CA ASP A 38 -12.93 9.16 5.35
C ASP A 38 -12.47 7.86 6.00
N LEU A 39 -11.55 7.97 6.98
CA LEU A 39 -11.05 6.80 7.70
C LEU A 39 -12.17 6.06 8.46
N ARG A 40 -13.11 6.79 9.07
CA ARG A 40 -14.29 6.18 9.74
C ARG A 40 -15.24 5.54 8.74
N ASP A 41 -15.52 6.23 7.64
CA ASP A 41 -16.42 5.76 6.58
C ASP A 41 -15.93 4.46 5.94
N ILE A 42 -14.63 4.15 6.05
CA ILE A 42 -14.01 2.90 5.63
C ILE A 42 -13.99 1.85 6.74
N LEU A 43 -13.48 2.22 7.92
CA LEU A 43 -13.21 1.23 8.96
C LEU A 43 -14.49 0.64 9.56
N VAL A 44 -15.55 1.43 9.67
CA VAL A 44 -16.80 0.96 10.25
C VAL A 44 -17.44 -0.13 9.40
N PRO A 45 -17.74 0.07 8.10
CA PRO A 45 -18.31 -0.98 7.27
C PRO A 45 -17.35 -2.16 7.08
N PHE A 46 -16.03 -1.91 6.98
CA PHE A 46 -15.03 -2.96 6.88
C PHE A 46 -15.07 -3.93 8.07
N PHE A 47 -15.14 -3.42 9.29
CA PHE A 47 -15.22 -4.26 10.48
C PHE A 47 -16.61 -4.83 10.72
N LYS A 48 -17.67 -4.13 10.33
CA LYS A 48 -19.04 -4.65 10.37
C LYS A 48 -19.14 -5.94 9.56
N ALA A 49 -18.72 -5.90 8.30
CA ALA A 49 -18.72 -7.09 7.44
C ALA A 49 -17.86 -8.24 8.01
N GLY A 50 -16.73 -7.93 8.65
CA GLY A 50 -15.91 -8.94 9.32
C GLY A 50 -16.61 -9.62 10.50
N LEU A 51 -17.28 -8.84 11.35
CA LEU A 51 -18.04 -9.39 12.48
C LEU A 51 -19.23 -10.23 12.01
N GLU A 52 -19.91 -9.82 10.94
CA GLU A 52 -21.00 -10.56 10.31
C GLU A 52 -20.53 -11.88 9.68
N ALA A 53 -19.31 -11.89 9.13
CA ALA A 53 -18.65 -13.08 8.57
C ALA A 53 -17.98 -13.98 9.63
N ASN A 54 -18.20 -13.73 10.93
CA ASN A 54 -17.53 -14.40 12.04
C ASN A 54 -16.00 -14.36 11.97
N GLU A 55 -15.43 -13.21 11.54
CA GLU A 55 -14.00 -13.00 11.53
C GLU A 55 -13.55 -12.29 12.82
N PHE A 56 -12.35 -12.61 13.30
CA PHE A 56 -11.71 -11.84 14.37
C PHE A 56 -11.24 -10.50 13.81
N CYS A 57 -11.73 -9.40 14.36
CA CYS A 57 -11.45 -8.04 13.91
C CYS A 57 -10.36 -7.39 14.73
N LEU A 58 -9.30 -6.91 14.08
CA LEU A 58 -8.15 -6.28 14.71
C LEU A 58 -7.92 -4.87 14.15
N ALA A 59 -8.27 -3.84 14.91
CA ALA A 59 -8.12 -2.45 14.54
C ALA A 59 -6.84 -1.85 15.14
N TYR A 60 -5.90 -1.42 14.31
CA TYR A 60 -4.73 -0.69 14.77
C TYR A 60 -5.00 0.83 14.81
N THR A 61 -4.69 1.47 15.93
CA THR A 61 -4.78 2.92 16.10
C THR A 61 -3.37 3.49 16.29
N GLY A 62 -2.85 4.18 15.28
CA GLY A 62 -1.42 4.51 15.20
C GLY A 62 -1.00 5.83 15.83
N SER A 63 -1.82 6.87 15.75
CA SER A 63 -1.43 8.19 16.22
C SER A 63 -2.62 9.02 16.69
N HIS A 64 -2.34 9.99 17.56
CA HIS A 64 -3.34 10.95 18.07
C HIS A 64 -3.94 11.85 16.96
N GLU A 65 -3.31 11.94 15.80
CA GLU A 65 -3.69 12.89 14.77
C GLU A 65 -4.85 12.39 13.88
N PHE A 66 -4.95 11.07 13.65
CA PHE A 66 -5.92 10.52 12.70
C PHE A 66 -7.01 9.69 13.33
N LEU A 67 -6.70 8.74 14.21
CA LEU A 67 -7.69 7.92 14.90
C LEU A 67 -7.17 7.52 16.27
N THR A 68 -7.68 8.13 17.31
CA THR A 68 -7.41 7.68 18.68
C THR A 68 -8.24 6.45 19.03
N VAL A 69 -7.86 5.74 20.08
CA VAL A 69 -8.68 4.64 20.62
C VAL A 69 -10.10 5.11 20.95
N LYS A 70 -10.23 6.34 21.46
CA LYS A 70 -11.54 6.94 21.76
C LYS A 70 -12.34 7.14 20.49
N ASP A 71 -11.75 7.79 19.46
CA ASP A 71 -12.43 8.05 18.18
C ASP A 71 -12.91 6.76 17.52
N ALA A 72 -12.06 5.71 17.54
CA ALA A 72 -12.42 4.40 17.00
C ALA A 72 -13.59 3.77 17.77
N LYS A 73 -13.54 3.79 19.11
CA LYS A 73 -14.62 3.26 19.95
C LYS A 73 -15.93 4.01 19.74
N ASP A 74 -15.87 5.34 19.66
CA ASP A 74 -17.06 6.17 19.48
C ASP A 74 -17.70 5.94 18.11
N ALA A 75 -16.89 5.80 17.06
CA ALA A 75 -17.37 5.45 15.72
C ALA A 75 -18.01 4.05 15.69
N PHE A 76 -17.36 3.06 16.29
CA PHE A 76 -17.87 1.68 16.34
C PHE A 76 -19.14 1.56 17.20
N ARG A 77 -19.24 2.26 18.34
CA ARG A 77 -20.47 2.28 19.15
C ARG A 77 -21.67 2.80 18.38
N LYS A 78 -21.45 3.80 17.54
CA LYS A 78 -22.51 4.42 16.78
C LYS A 78 -23.08 3.51 15.70
N GLU A 79 -22.24 2.74 15.04
CA GLU A 79 -22.55 2.06 13.79
C GLU A 79 -22.54 0.52 13.87
N LEU A 80 -21.83 -0.06 14.88
CA LEU A 80 -21.78 -1.52 15.04
C LEU A 80 -22.77 -1.97 16.11
N PRO A 81 -23.71 -2.85 15.77
CA PRO A 81 -24.62 -3.45 16.75
C PRO A 81 -23.85 -4.17 17.86
N ASP A 82 -24.25 -3.96 19.11
CA ASP A 82 -23.66 -4.64 20.27
C ASP A 82 -22.12 -4.49 20.40
N PHE A 83 -21.55 -3.39 19.93
CA PHE A 83 -20.07 -3.19 19.93
C PHE A 83 -19.39 -3.53 21.27
N GLU A 84 -19.96 -3.08 22.41
CA GLU A 84 -19.38 -3.36 23.73
C GLU A 84 -19.38 -4.86 24.04
N ARG A 85 -20.42 -5.59 23.63
CA ARG A 85 -20.49 -7.05 23.74
C ARG A 85 -19.45 -7.73 22.86
N GLN A 86 -19.27 -7.26 21.61
CA GLN A 86 -18.27 -7.76 20.68
C GLN A 86 -16.84 -7.54 21.22
N LEU A 87 -16.60 -6.36 21.80
CA LEU A 87 -15.31 -6.01 22.42
C LEU A 87 -15.03 -6.87 23.66
N LYS A 88 -16.03 -7.02 24.57
CA LYS A 88 -15.91 -7.85 25.78
C LYS A 88 -15.68 -9.32 25.46
N ASN A 89 -16.35 -9.84 24.43
CA ASN A 89 -16.21 -11.22 23.98
C ASN A 89 -14.92 -11.43 23.15
N GLY A 90 -14.13 -10.39 22.93
CA GLY A 90 -12.89 -10.46 22.17
C GLY A 90 -13.08 -10.86 20.70
N LYS A 91 -14.20 -10.44 20.08
CA LYS A 91 -14.43 -10.58 18.65
C LYS A 91 -13.79 -9.41 17.87
N ILE A 92 -13.68 -8.25 18.50
CA ILE A 92 -12.93 -7.10 18.00
C ILE A 92 -11.91 -6.65 19.05
N GLU A 93 -10.70 -6.32 18.60
CA GLU A 93 -9.64 -5.77 19.45
C GLU A 93 -9.12 -4.48 18.84
N ILE A 94 -8.95 -3.45 19.68
CA ILE A 94 -8.32 -2.19 19.28
C ILE A 94 -6.93 -2.14 19.91
N VAL A 95 -5.90 -2.09 19.07
CA VAL A 95 -4.50 -2.08 19.50
C VAL A 95 -3.84 -0.74 19.21
N THR A 96 -3.05 -0.27 20.15
CA THR A 96 -2.23 0.93 20.00
C THR A 96 -0.83 0.59 19.51
N ARG A 97 -0.09 1.61 19.03
CA ARG A 97 1.33 1.49 18.69
C ARG A 97 2.15 0.80 19.79
N LYS A 98 1.98 1.22 21.05
CA LYS A 98 2.67 0.65 22.20
C LYS A 98 2.38 -0.84 22.39
N LYS A 99 1.13 -1.26 22.22
CA LYS A 99 0.75 -2.67 22.30
C LYS A 99 1.25 -3.47 21.10
N TRP A 100 1.29 -2.85 19.90
CA TRP A 100 1.64 -3.54 18.68
C TRP A 100 3.15 -3.70 18.49
N PHE A 101 3.93 -2.65 18.75
CA PHE A 101 5.37 -2.64 18.54
C PHE A 101 6.21 -2.76 19.83
N GLY A 102 5.60 -2.67 21.00
CA GLY A 102 6.26 -2.74 22.32
C GLY A 102 6.55 -1.38 22.94
N ALA A 103 6.92 -1.39 24.23
CA ALA A 103 7.06 -0.18 25.05
C ALA A 103 8.18 0.76 24.58
N ASN A 104 9.25 0.22 24.00
CA ASN A 104 10.42 0.99 23.56
C ASN A 104 10.22 1.70 22.21
N GLY A 105 9.05 1.56 21.59
CA GLY A 105 8.74 2.23 20.31
C GLY A 105 9.62 1.82 19.12
N VAL A 106 10.55 0.90 19.32
CA VAL A 106 11.38 0.34 18.24
C VAL A 106 10.50 -0.55 17.38
N LEU A 107 10.40 -0.17 16.13
CA LEU A 107 9.58 -0.85 15.15
C LEU A 107 10.32 -2.13 14.69
N ASP A 108 9.94 -3.25 15.28
CA ASP A 108 10.38 -4.57 14.82
C ASP A 108 9.28 -5.15 13.92
N LEU A 109 9.42 -4.91 12.63
CA LEU A 109 8.47 -5.33 11.60
C LEU A 109 8.34 -6.87 11.51
N SER A 110 9.42 -7.57 11.78
CA SER A 110 9.41 -9.04 11.83
C SER A 110 8.48 -9.54 12.94
N LYS A 111 8.63 -8.98 14.15
CA LYS A 111 7.75 -9.33 15.29
C LYS A 111 6.30 -8.91 15.07
N ALA A 112 6.05 -7.85 14.31
CA ALA A 112 4.68 -7.44 13.98
C ALA A 112 3.99 -8.50 13.11
N THR A 113 4.67 -9.01 12.10
CA THR A 113 4.15 -10.09 11.24
C THR A 113 3.90 -11.37 12.04
N ASP A 114 4.83 -11.78 12.89
CA ASP A 114 4.69 -12.97 13.75
C ASP A 114 3.52 -12.82 14.75
N ARG A 115 3.28 -11.60 15.25
CA ARG A 115 2.12 -11.32 16.11
C ARG A 115 0.80 -11.49 15.37
N LEU A 116 0.76 -11.02 14.10
CA LEU A 116 -0.43 -11.14 13.27
C LEU A 116 -0.76 -12.62 13.02
N GLN A 117 0.25 -13.42 12.67
CA GLN A 117 0.09 -14.87 12.52
C GLN A 117 -0.47 -15.54 13.79
N ARG A 118 0.16 -15.27 14.93
CA ARG A 118 -0.32 -15.82 16.21
C ARG A 118 -1.75 -15.40 16.56
N LYS A 119 -2.15 -14.16 16.17
CA LYS A 119 -3.53 -13.71 16.37
C LYS A 119 -4.51 -14.47 15.48
N LEU A 120 -4.14 -14.71 14.22
CA LEU A 120 -4.95 -15.55 13.34
C LEU A 120 -5.09 -16.97 13.90
N ASP A 121 -3.98 -17.63 14.27
CA ASP A 121 -4.00 -19.01 14.76
C ASP A 121 -4.88 -19.14 16.02
N ARG A 122 -4.80 -18.16 16.94
CA ARG A 122 -5.68 -18.09 18.11
C ARG A 122 -7.15 -17.84 17.76
N ALA A 123 -7.40 -17.00 16.73
CA ALA A 123 -8.76 -16.75 16.27
C ALA A 123 -9.39 -18.02 15.68
N LEU A 124 -8.66 -18.71 14.82
CA LEU A 124 -9.11 -19.99 14.24
C LEU A 124 -9.37 -21.05 15.33
N ALA A 125 -8.49 -21.17 16.32
CA ALA A 125 -8.66 -22.06 17.46
C ALA A 125 -9.89 -21.73 18.32
N ARG A 126 -10.39 -20.49 18.26
CA ARG A 126 -11.62 -20.04 18.93
C ARG A 126 -12.88 -20.19 18.06
N GLY A 127 -12.75 -20.73 16.86
CA GLY A 127 -13.86 -20.95 15.93
C GLY A 127 -14.22 -19.75 15.05
N PHE A 128 -13.33 -18.76 14.91
CA PHE A 128 -13.49 -17.71 13.90
C PHE A 128 -13.18 -18.27 12.50
N GLU A 129 -13.84 -17.72 11.48
CA GLU A 129 -13.66 -18.10 10.07
C GLU A 129 -12.38 -17.48 9.45
N GLY A 130 -11.80 -16.47 10.11
CA GLY A 130 -10.63 -15.75 9.64
C GLY A 130 -10.29 -14.56 10.52
N LEU A 131 -9.42 -13.70 10.00
CA LEU A 131 -9.00 -12.46 10.65
C LEU A 131 -9.11 -11.28 9.68
N ARG A 132 -9.68 -10.19 10.17
CA ARG A 132 -9.74 -8.90 9.45
C ARG A 132 -8.87 -7.89 10.17
N PHE A 133 -7.84 -7.38 9.50
CA PHE A 133 -6.87 -6.47 10.08
C PHE A 133 -6.87 -5.11 9.39
N HIS A 134 -6.86 -4.07 10.17
CA HIS A 134 -6.55 -2.71 9.73
C HIS A 134 -5.17 -2.31 10.22
N GLY A 135 -4.26 -2.05 9.28
CA GLY A 135 -2.97 -1.41 9.49
C GLY A 135 -3.01 0.08 9.15
N SER A 136 -2.15 0.87 9.77
CA SER A 136 -2.00 2.29 9.43
C SER A 136 -0.54 2.62 9.21
N SER A 137 -0.24 3.34 8.14
CA SER A 137 1.11 3.84 7.83
C SER A 137 1.45 5.16 8.55
N ALA A 138 0.53 5.74 9.31
CA ALA A 138 0.74 7.02 10.01
C ALA A 138 1.95 7.03 10.97
N TRP A 139 2.53 5.88 11.27
CA TRP A 139 3.76 5.72 12.05
C TRP A 139 5.06 5.87 11.24
N LEU A 140 4.99 5.83 9.89
CA LEU A 140 6.15 5.96 8.98
C LEU A 140 6.84 7.34 9.01
N ARG A 141 6.43 8.24 9.88
CA ARG A 141 6.98 9.60 10.05
C ARG A 141 8.46 9.66 10.41
N SER A 142 9.06 8.63 10.94
CA SER A 142 10.47 8.58 11.25
C SER A 142 11.15 7.68 10.23
N ARG A 143 11.89 8.28 9.28
CA ARG A 143 12.94 7.67 8.46
C ARG A 143 13.17 6.17 8.75
N LEU A 144 12.22 5.33 8.43
CA LEU A 144 12.54 3.97 8.08
C LEU A 144 13.17 4.06 6.71
N ASP A 145 14.31 3.43 6.55
CA ASP A 145 14.90 3.21 5.24
C ASP A 145 13.78 2.83 4.29
N GLU A 146 13.65 3.55 3.17
CA GLU A 146 12.61 3.32 2.18
C GLU A 146 12.50 1.84 1.79
N GLY A 147 13.61 1.08 1.89
CA GLY A 147 13.65 -0.37 1.72
C GLY A 147 12.96 -1.19 2.83
N GLY A 148 12.94 -0.74 4.06
CA GLY A 148 12.37 -1.50 5.19
C GLY A 148 10.85 -1.64 5.12
N PHE A 149 10.15 -0.65 4.57
CA PHE A 149 8.70 -0.72 4.37
C PHE A 149 8.32 -1.75 3.31
N CYS A 150 8.93 -1.70 2.12
CA CYS A 150 8.66 -2.66 1.06
C CYS A 150 8.97 -4.10 1.49
N GLN A 151 10.09 -4.33 2.17
CA GLN A 151 10.45 -5.64 2.71
C GLN A 151 9.42 -6.16 3.73
N TYR A 152 8.87 -5.28 4.57
CA TYR A 152 7.81 -5.65 5.51
C TYR A 152 6.53 -6.04 4.78
N GLU A 153 6.09 -5.25 3.80
CA GLU A 153 4.89 -5.52 3.02
C GLU A 153 5.03 -6.81 2.19
N GLU A 154 6.19 -7.07 1.61
CA GLU A 154 6.50 -8.33 0.92
C GLU A 154 6.43 -9.52 1.87
N LYS A 155 7.01 -9.38 3.07
CA LYS A 155 6.91 -10.41 4.11
C LYS A 155 5.46 -10.62 4.55
N LEU A 156 4.70 -9.55 4.71
CA LEU A 156 3.28 -9.61 5.04
C LEU A 156 2.50 -10.36 3.95
N ASN A 157 2.73 -10.06 2.68
CA ASN A 157 2.13 -10.76 1.55
C ASN A 157 2.46 -12.26 1.55
N SER A 158 3.70 -12.64 1.84
CA SER A 158 4.10 -14.04 1.91
C SER A 158 3.36 -14.81 3.01
N VAL A 159 3.10 -14.15 4.13
CA VAL A 159 2.35 -14.71 5.27
C VAL A 159 0.85 -14.83 4.99
N LEU A 160 0.30 -13.94 4.17
CA LEU A 160 -1.11 -13.92 3.79
C LEU A 160 -1.49 -15.03 2.81
N THR A 161 -0.55 -15.48 1.99
CA THR A 161 -0.80 -16.47 0.96
C THR A 161 -1.41 -17.74 1.53
N GLY A 162 -2.62 -18.08 1.10
CA GLY A 162 -3.36 -19.26 1.56
C GLY A 162 -3.91 -19.18 3.00
N ARG A 163 -3.82 -18.03 3.66
CA ARG A 163 -4.32 -17.82 5.02
C ARG A 163 -5.67 -17.08 5.01
N PRO A 164 -6.62 -17.42 5.88
CA PRO A 164 -7.92 -16.76 5.94
C PRO A 164 -7.82 -15.38 6.63
N MET A 165 -7.19 -14.42 5.94
CA MET A 165 -7.06 -13.04 6.40
C MET A 165 -7.43 -12.06 5.29
N ILE A 166 -7.93 -10.88 5.69
CA ILE A 166 -8.08 -9.70 4.84
C ILE A 166 -7.42 -8.53 5.56
N ILE A 167 -6.50 -7.85 4.86
CA ILE A 167 -5.76 -6.72 5.42
C ILE A 167 -6.05 -5.46 4.61
N ALA A 168 -6.44 -4.39 5.31
CA ALA A 168 -6.57 -3.03 4.79
C ALA A 168 -5.50 -2.14 5.43
N CYS A 169 -4.53 -1.68 4.65
CA CYS A 169 -3.50 -0.73 5.08
C CYS A 169 -3.91 0.69 4.71
N THR A 170 -3.97 1.62 5.66
CA THR A 170 -4.42 2.98 5.42
C THR A 170 -3.29 3.99 5.41
N PHE A 171 -3.33 4.90 4.45
CA PHE A 171 -2.31 5.91 4.18
C PHE A 171 -2.95 7.30 4.16
N PRO A 172 -2.65 8.17 5.16
CA PRO A 172 -3.11 9.55 5.15
C PRO A 172 -2.38 10.34 4.07
N LEU A 173 -3.07 10.84 3.05
CA LEU A 173 -2.48 11.56 1.92
C LEU A 173 -1.66 12.77 2.34
N MET A 174 -2.09 13.49 3.38
CA MET A 174 -1.34 14.64 3.92
C MET A 174 0.04 14.29 4.49
N LEU A 175 0.31 13.00 4.78
CA LEU A 175 1.56 12.54 5.39
C LEU A 175 2.32 11.56 4.50
N THR A 176 1.74 11.15 3.37
CA THR A 176 2.28 10.12 2.49
C THR A 176 2.89 10.80 1.28
N GLY A 177 4.20 10.74 1.13
CA GLY A 177 4.91 11.27 -0.04
C GLY A 177 4.65 10.43 -1.29
N SER A 178 4.95 10.99 -2.47
CA SER A 178 4.74 10.30 -3.76
C SER A 178 5.47 8.96 -3.86
N ALA A 179 6.70 8.86 -3.38
CA ALA A 179 7.44 7.60 -3.33
C ALA A 179 6.69 6.53 -2.50
N GLN A 180 6.20 6.90 -1.32
CA GLN A 180 5.44 6.00 -0.45
C GLN A 180 4.10 5.57 -1.06
N ILE A 181 3.43 6.45 -1.84
CA ILE A 181 2.22 6.08 -2.59
C ILE A 181 2.54 5.01 -3.62
N LEU A 182 3.63 5.17 -4.37
CA LEU A 182 4.09 4.19 -5.36
C LEU A 182 4.50 2.86 -4.70
N ASP A 183 5.18 2.91 -3.58
CA ASP A 183 5.59 1.72 -2.83
C ASP A 183 4.37 0.98 -2.27
N ALA A 184 3.39 1.70 -1.72
CA ALA A 184 2.12 1.11 -1.31
C ALA A 184 1.38 0.47 -2.50
N ALA A 185 1.31 1.16 -3.65
CA ALA A 185 0.69 0.60 -4.84
C ALA A 185 1.42 -0.66 -5.37
N ARG A 186 2.73 -0.76 -5.22
CA ARG A 186 3.52 -1.93 -5.65
C ARG A 186 3.32 -3.15 -4.75
N THR A 187 3.18 -2.92 -3.46
CA THR A 187 3.16 -3.99 -2.45
C THR A 187 1.77 -4.51 -2.15
N HIS A 188 0.72 -3.82 -2.60
CA HIS A 188 -0.68 -4.20 -2.41
C HIS A 188 -1.34 -4.68 -3.70
N GLN A 189 -2.38 -5.47 -3.59
CA GLN A 189 -3.07 -6.06 -4.76
C GLN A 189 -3.86 -5.00 -5.55
N PHE A 190 -4.46 -4.04 -4.85
CA PHE A 190 -5.13 -2.88 -5.43
C PHE A 190 -5.14 -1.74 -4.40
N ALA A 191 -5.47 -0.55 -4.88
CA ALA A 191 -5.65 0.63 -4.04
C ALA A 191 -7.11 1.08 -4.01
N VAL A 192 -7.49 1.73 -2.91
CA VAL A 192 -8.78 2.41 -2.77
C VAL A 192 -8.51 3.88 -2.44
N THR A 193 -9.16 4.77 -3.13
CA THR A 193 -9.01 6.21 -2.91
C THR A 193 -10.32 6.95 -3.12
N VAL A 194 -10.42 8.16 -2.57
CA VAL A 194 -11.56 9.04 -2.79
C VAL A 194 -11.26 10.02 -3.92
N ARG A 195 -12.16 10.10 -4.90
CA ARG A 195 -12.12 11.11 -5.98
C ARG A 195 -13.46 11.81 -6.08
N HIS A 196 -13.46 13.12 -5.93
CA HIS A 196 -14.70 13.93 -5.95
C HIS A 196 -15.76 13.43 -4.96
N GLY A 197 -15.33 12.99 -3.78
CA GLY A 197 -16.21 12.45 -2.73
C GLY A 197 -16.71 11.01 -2.98
N ILE A 198 -16.27 10.35 -4.04
CA ILE A 198 -16.66 8.97 -4.39
C ILE A 198 -15.46 8.05 -4.18
N TRP A 199 -15.67 6.99 -3.40
CA TRP A 199 -14.68 5.93 -3.23
C TRP A 199 -14.54 5.10 -4.50
N GLN A 200 -13.31 4.87 -4.92
CA GLN A 200 -12.99 4.12 -6.13
C GLN A 200 -11.87 3.12 -5.83
N ARG A 201 -12.04 1.92 -6.37
CA ARG A 201 -10.97 0.91 -6.45
C ARG A 201 -10.13 1.20 -7.69
N VAL A 202 -8.82 1.16 -7.52
CA VAL A 202 -7.84 1.35 -8.58
C VAL A 202 -6.94 0.13 -8.61
N GLU A 203 -6.93 -0.58 -9.73
CA GLU A 203 -6.05 -1.73 -9.89
C GLU A 203 -4.59 -1.27 -9.96
N THR A 204 -3.70 -2.00 -9.31
CA THR A 204 -2.27 -1.67 -9.34
C THR A 204 -1.69 -1.73 -10.75
N ALA A 205 -2.26 -2.57 -11.61
CA ALA A 205 -1.90 -2.64 -13.02
C ALA A 205 -2.22 -1.35 -13.79
N ASP A 206 -3.25 -0.59 -13.37
CA ASP A 206 -3.62 0.69 -13.98
C ASP A 206 -2.70 1.82 -13.51
N ILE A 207 -2.15 1.71 -12.30
CA ILE A 207 -1.17 2.66 -11.75
C ILE A 207 0.22 2.37 -12.31
N LEU A 208 0.54 1.10 -12.51
CA LEU A 208 1.84 0.60 -12.95
C LEU A 208 1.65 -0.31 -14.16
N PRO A 209 1.31 0.23 -15.34
CA PRO A 209 1.10 -0.58 -16.53
C PRO A 209 2.37 -1.39 -16.83
N GLY A 210 2.25 -2.71 -16.85
CA GLY A 210 3.33 -3.62 -17.20
C GLY A 210 3.77 -4.63 -16.14
N ARG A 211 3.00 -4.84 -15.06
CA ARG A 211 3.36 -5.80 -14.00
C ARG A 211 3.54 -7.26 -14.48
N LYS A 212 3.06 -7.61 -15.66
CA LYS A 212 3.37 -8.91 -16.30
C LYS A 212 4.75 -8.98 -16.95
N GLY A 213 5.51 -7.84 -16.99
CA GLY A 213 6.83 -7.77 -17.59
C GLY A 213 7.83 -6.88 -16.83
N THR A 214 7.45 -6.21 -15.74
CA THR A 214 8.13 -5.00 -15.25
C THR A 214 9.00 -5.16 -14.00
N ILE A 215 9.11 -6.32 -13.39
CA ILE A 215 10.13 -6.54 -12.33
C ILE A 215 11.54 -6.26 -12.90
N SER A 216 11.76 -6.52 -14.20
CA SER A 216 13.00 -6.18 -14.89
C SER A 216 13.18 -4.67 -15.08
N ALA A 217 12.15 -3.93 -15.48
CA ALA A 217 12.27 -2.50 -15.85
C ALA A 217 12.39 -1.55 -14.64
N VAL A 218 11.77 -1.88 -13.51
CA VAL A 218 11.91 -1.09 -12.27
C VAL A 218 13.29 -1.33 -11.67
N ASN A 219 13.79 -2.56 -11.67
CA ASN A 219 15.18 -2.86 -11.30
C ASN A 219 16.21 -2.14 -12.21
N GLU A 220 15.86 -1.84 -13.45
CA GLU A 220 16.72 -1.08 -14.37
C GLU A 220 16.78 0.41 -14.03
N LEU A 221 15.67 1.04 -13.59
CA LEU A 221 15.66 2.42 -13.09
C LEU A 221 16.42 2.55 -11.76
N GLU A 222 16.36 1.54 -10.89
CA GLU A 222 17.11 1.53 -9.62
C GLU A 222 18.63 1.49 -9.83
N LYS A 223 19.09 0.99 -10.96
CA LYS A 223 20.52 1.06 -11.35
C LYS A 223 20.98 2.48 -11.66
N LEU A 224 20.06 3.43 -11.89
CA LEU A 224 20.39 4.81 -12.23
C LEU A 224 20.51 5.67 -10.98
N THR A 225 21.52 6.55 -10.96
CA THR A 225 21.60 7.59 -9.94
C THR A 225 20.44 8.59 -10.10
N PHE A 226 20.11 9.33 -9.03
CA PHE A 226 19.10 10.39 -9.09
C PHE A 226 19.33 11.32 -10.28
N ARG A 227 20.58 11.79 -10.47
CA ARG A 227 20.96 12.68 -11.57
C ARG A 227 20.79 12.06 -12.95
N GLN A 228 21.03 10.79 -13.07
CA GLN A 228 20.80 10.06 -14.33
C GLN A 228 19.31 9.93 -14.65
N ARG A 229 18.45 9.75 -13.64
CA ARG A 229 16.99 9.70 -13.84
C ARG A 229 16.45 11.07 -14.28
N GLU A 230 16.90 12.18 -13.65
CA GLU A 230 16.52 13.53 -14.08
C GLU A 230 16.89 13.79 -15.55
N ILE A 231 18.11 13.45 -15.94
CA ILE A 231 18.57 13.64 -17.33
C ILE A 231 17.78 12.74 -18.29
N LEU A 232 17.49 11.49 -17.91
CA LEU A 232 16.67 10.57 -18.71
C LEU A 232 15.26 11.10 -18.91
N GLN A 233 14.66 11.65 -17.87
CA GLN A 233 13.34 12.28 -17.91
C GLN A 233 13.33 13.46 -18.88
N LEU A 234 14.27 14.39 -18.73
CA LEU A 234 14.38 15.57 -19.61
C LEU A 234 14.65 15.20 -21.07
N ILE A 235 15.42 14.12 -21.33
CA ILE A 235 15.60 13.59 -22.69
C ILE A 235 14.25 13.08 -23.25
N ALA A 236 13.46 12.40 -22.43
CA ALA A 236 12.17 11.87 -22.83
C ALA A 236 11.10 12.95 -22.99
N GLU A 237 11.26 14.10 -22.33
CA GLU A 237 10.49 15.34 -22.49
C GLU A 237 11.03 16.22 -23.63
N GLU A 238 11.80 15.63 -24.57
CA GLU A 238 12.33 16.26 -25.80
C GLU A 238 13.31 17.42 -25.57
N GLN A 239 13.81 17.60 -24.34
CA GLN A 239 14.81 18.64 -24.07
C GLN A 239 16.15 18.30 -24.72
N ASN A 240 16.74 19.27 -25.42
CA ASN A 240 18.07 19.11 -26.01
C ASN A 240 19.18 19.27 -24.96
N THR A 241 20.40 18.85 -25.29
CA THR A 241 21.54 18.83 -24.36
C THR A 241 21.86 20.20 -23.73
N LYS A 242 21.62 21.28 -24.47
CA LYS A 242 21.87 22.67 -23.97
C LYS A 242 20.79 23.09 -22.98
N GLU A 243 19.54 22.75 -23.27
CA GLU A 243 18.39 23.00 -22.39
C GLU A 243 18.53 22.22 -21.09
N ILE A 244 18.87 20.93 -21.17
CA ILE A 244 19.14 20.09 -20.00
C ILE A 244 20.28 20.69 -19.15
N ALA A 245 21.36 21.15 -19.80
CA ALA A 245 22.49 21.77 -19.11
C ALA A 245 22.06 23.04 -18.36
N ALA A 246 21.25 23.88 -19.00
CA ALA A 246 20.70 25.11 -18.41
C ALA A 246 19.74 24.80 -17.24
N LEU A 247 18.78 23.91 -17.43
CA LEU A 247 17.80 23.50 -16.41
C LEU A 247 18.46 22.93 -15.16
N LEU A 248 19.51 22.13 -15.36
CA LEU A 248 20.17 21.43 -14.27
C LEU A 248 21.39 22.17 -13.69
N GLY A 249 21.76 23.36 -14.23
CA GLY A 249 22.87 24.15 -13.76
C GLY A 249 24.26 23.49 -13.94
N ILE A 250 24.43 22.68 -15.01
CA ILE A 250 25.68 21.94 -15.28
C ILE A 250 26.20 22.24 -16.71
N SER A 251 27.40 21.77 -17.00
CA SER A 251 27.97 21.96 -18.34
C SER A 251 27.33 21.03 -19.38
N VAL A 252 27.26 21.43 -20.63
CA VAL A 252 26.85 20.58 -21.76
C VAL A 252 27.68 19.29 -21.80
N LYS A 253 28.99 19.39 -21.57
CA LYS A 253 29.91 18.25 -21.51
C LYS A 253 29.50 17.26 -20.39
N THR A 254 29.02 17.76 -19.24
CA THR A 254 28.56 16.92 -18.13
C THR A 254 27.28 16.18 -18.50
N VAL A 255 26.34 16.82 -19.20
CA VAL A 255 25.12 16.17 -19.71
C VAL A 255 25.46 15.06 -20.70
N GLU A 256 26.39 15.32 -21.63
CA GLU A 256 26.85 14.30 -22.59
C GLU A 256 27.50 13.12 -21.90
N ALA A 257 28.31 13.34 -20.88
CA ALA A 257 28.91 12.27 -20.08
C ALA A 257 27.82 11.40 -19.40
N HIS A 258 26.80 12.03 -18.83
CA HIS A 258 25.66 11.29 -18.25
C HIS A 258 24.86 10.52 -19.30
N ARG A 259 24.66 11.08 -20.49
CA ARG A 259 23.98 10.36 -21.61
C ARG A 259 24.74 9.10 -22.02
N VAL A 260 26.06 9.20 -22.18
CA VAL A 260 26.92 8.06 -22.49
C VAL A 260 26.85 6.98 -21.39
N GLN A 261 26.90 7.41 -20.12
CA GLN A 261 26.76 6.50 -18.99
C GLN A 261 25.37 5.84 -18.91
N LEU A 262 24.30 6.58 -19.21
CA LEU A 262 22.93 6.07 -19.31
C LEU A 262 22.84 4.98 -20.36
N MET A 263 23.26 5.28 -21.59
CA MET A 263 23.27 4.34 -22.72
C MET A 263 24.03 3.06 -22.38
N ARG A 264 25.23 3.20 -21.83
CA ARG A 264 26.05 2.05 -21.42
C ARG A 264 25.39 1.23 -20.29
N ARG A 265 24.81 1.91 -19.31
CA ARG A 265 24.23 1.24 -18.11
C ARG A 265 22.92 0.51 -18.42
N LEU A 266 22.17 1.04 -19.38
CA LEU A 266 20.89 0.49 -19.83
C LEU A 266 21.04 -0.42 -21.06
N GLU A 267 22.26 -0.57 -21.59
CA GLU A 267 22.54 -1.32 -22.84
C GLU A 267 21.69 -0.80 -24.02
N ILE A 268 21.56 0.52 -24.13
CA ILE A 268 20.77 1.22 -25.14
C ILE A 268 21.70 2.07 -26.01
N ASP A 269 21.66 1.91 -27.33
CA ASP A 269 22.61 2.50 -28.25
C ASP A 269 22.19 3.86 -28.84
N ASN A 270 20.94 4.31 -28.58
CA ASN A 270 20.46 5.55 -29.16
C ASN A 270 19.41 6.26 -28.30
N VAL A 271 19.17 7.56 -28.59
CA VAL A 271 18.24 8.41 -27.82
C VAL A 271 16.80 7.91 -27.91
N ALA A 272 16.37 7.45 -29.07
CA ALA A 272 15.01 6.88 -29.22
C ALA A 272 14.80 5.66 -28.33
N GLY A 273 15.83 4.86 -28.08
CA GLY A 273 15.83 3.77 -27.11
C GLY A 273 15.67 4.27 -25.68
N LEU A 274 16.36 5.37 -25.30
CA LEU A 274 16.19 5.99 -24.00
C LEU A 274 14.77 6.53 -23.77
N VAL A 275 14.18 7.18 -24.79
CA VAL A 275 12.79 7.65 -24.75
C VAL A 275 11.82 6.49 -24.56
N ARG A 276 11.93 5.43 -25.36
CA ARG A 276 11.10 4.21 -25.21
C ARG A 276 11.29 3.56 -23.84
N PHE A 277 12.51 3.56 -23.33
CA PHE A 277 12.79 3.05 -21.98
C PHE A 277 12.09 3.89 -20.90
N ALA A 278 12.17 5.23 -20.97
CA ALA A 278 11.52 6.14 -20.04
C ALA A 278 9.99 5.98 -20.04
N ILE A 279 9.37 5.82 -21.23
CA ILE A 279 7.94 5.53 -21.37
C ILE A 279 7.61 4.15 -20.79
N ARG A 280 8.36 3.11 -21.16
CA ARG A 280 8.15 1.74 -20.68
C ARG A 280 8.26 1.60 -19.16
N THR A 281 9.15 2.37 -18.55
CA THR A 281 9.37 2.36 -17.09
C THR A 281 8.43 3.31 -16.35
N GLY A 282 7.55 4.04 -17.05
CA GLY A 282 6.62 5.00 -16.46
C GLY A 282 7.30 6.28 -15.93
N LEU A 283 8.55 6.53 -16.33
CA LEU A 283 9.25 7.77 -15.96
C LEU A 283 8.60 9.00 -16.63
N VAL A 284 8.06 8.82 -17.84
CA VAL A 284 7.23 9.80 -18.56
C VAL A 284 6.00 9.11 -19.18
N SER A 285 4.91 9.85 -19.37
CA SER A 285 3.72 9.33 -20.05
C SER A 285 3.88 9.39 -21.57
N ALA A 286 3.24 8.45 -22.29
CA ALA A 286 3.27 8.42 -23.76
C ALA A 286 2.45 9.56 -24.42
N HIS A 287 1.82 10.44 -23.65
CA HIS A 287 0.93 11.50 -24.10
C HIS A 287 1.36 12.89 -23.62
N ALA A 288 2.66 13.10 -23.42
CA ALA A 288 3.22 14.44 -23.17
C ALA A 288 3.45 15.17 -24.48
#